data_60edf96957e4e8e21ea8b4b095fdf01e
#
_entry.id   60edf96957e4e8e21ea8b4b095fdf01e
#
_cell.length_a   1.000
_cell.length_b   1.000
_cell.length_c   1.000
_cell.angle_alpha   90.00
_cell.angle_beta   90.00
_cell.angle_gamma   90.00
#
_symmetry.space_group_name_H-M   'P 1'
#
loop_
_entity.id
_entity.type
_entity.pdbx_description
1 polymer ?
#
loop_
_entity_poly.entity_id
_entity_poly.type
_entity_poly.pdbx_seq_one_letter_code
_entity_poly.pdbx_strand_id
1 'polypeptide(L)'
;MARRRRQNKGGNLSHQHDILDGKAQIFRVAQSGDVFQFRMWIQGEKTHYRKSLKTRDLTTALERGRELGMKLMTDIRQNKKVFGMSLREAVDLYLEDRQQDVKGGVITQGRLTTIMTQMNRVLEILGEKTKVSELEPVTLFDYERDRKVLKKNVKPVTIRNEQSTINHMVKFLHRKGICHFDSFEFRRMSIRQDDVGKRDSFTPNEYRKLTYFMRTYSSKAKASDEAERLEKLLIRDYVLISTNTCMRVGELRQLTWGDIERIETAYDADEKQIKLAHINVRPETSKVRRHRKIICRGGEYFERLKERQEFTGKDDLVFSSVKGTAKLSGHKWANHWNALMDGIGISRKEWKEERNLTWYSLRHFGITMRILAGVNVLDVSKLAGTSISHIENTYLKYQEEQMKTQAMKTFTFNSDGTIEHKE
;
A
#
# COMPACT_ATOMS: atom_id res chain seq x y z
N MET A 1 59.22 5.85 -21.06
CA MET A 1 58.78 5.87 -19.65
C MET A 1 58.28 4.49 -19.27
N ALA A 2 59.05 3.77 -18.44
CA ALA A 2 58.81 2.37 -18.09
C ALA A 2 57.67 2.22 -17.10
N ARG A 3 56.65 1.41 -17.44
CA ARG A 3 55.57 1.01 -16.53
C ARG A 3 56.16 0.09 -15.42
N ARG A 4 56.26 0.60 -14.18
CA ARG A 4 56.57 -0.22 -12.98
C ARG A 4 55.49 -1.30 -12.82
N ARG A 5 55.85 -2.56 -13.06
CA ARG A 5 55.09 -3.73 -12.61
C ARG A 5 55.01 -3.69 -11.09
N ARG A 6 53.79 -3.56 -10.55
CA ARG A 6 53.54 -3.82 -9.13
C ARG A 6 53.82 -5.30 -8.86
N GLN A 7 54.90 -5.56 -8.17
CA GLN A 7 55.19 -6.89 -7.58
C GLN A 7 54.11 -7.18 -6.53
N ASN A 8 53.28 -8.20 -6.81
CA ASN A 8 52.44 -8.82 -5.80
C ASN A 8 53.36 -9.35 -4.68
N LYS A 9 53.31 -8.77 -3.49
CA LYS A 9 53.87 -9.36 -2.29
C LYS A 9 53.06 -10.62 -1.95
N GLY A 10 53.40 -11.76 -2.52
CA GLY A 10 52.92 -13.06 -2.08
C GLY A 10 53.41 -13.28 -0.63
N GLY A 11 52.51 -13.25 0.32
CA GLY A 11 52.83 -13.69 1.72
C GLY A 11 53.34 -15.14 1.62
N ASN A 12 54.39 -15.49 2.35
CA ASN A 12 54.97 -16.83 2.40
C ASN A 12 53.88 -17.86 2.76
N LEU A 13 53.39 -18.57 1.73
CA LEU A 13 52.47 -19.70 1.87
C LEU A 13 53.25 -20.88 2.33
N SER A 14 52.99 -21.45 3.50
CA SER A 14 53.61 -22.65 4.02
C SER A 14 52.59 -23.78 4.12
N HIS A 15 53.06 -25.03 4.12
CA HIS A 15 52.23 -26.24 4.29
C HIS A 15 51.04 -26.28 3.33
N GLN A 16 51.35 -26.26 2.01
CA GLN A 16 50.36 -26.35 0.95
C GLN A 16 49.97 -27.80 0.69
N HIS A 17 48.67 -28.09 0.66
CA HIS A 17 48.12 -29.41 0.35
C HIS A 17 47.04 -29.24 -0.70
N ASP A 18 47.19 -29.92 -1.83
CA ASP A 18 46.17 -29.99 -2.86
C ASP A 18 45.08 -30.99 -2.45
N ILE A 19 43.85 -30.62 -2.67
CA ILE A 19 42.65 -31.44 -2.44
C ILE A 19 41.75 -31.41 -3.66
N LEU A 20 40.80 -32.37 -3.75
CA LEU A 20 39.83 -32.45 -4.84
C LEU A 20 40.49 -32.45 -6.24
N ASP A 21 41.49 -33.34 -6.43
CA ASP A 21 42.23 -33.48 -7.67
C ASP A 21 42.88 -32.17 -8.15
N GLY A 22 43.45 -31.39 -7.22
CA GLY A 22 44.10 -30.12 -7.51
C GLY A 22 43.18 -28.93 -7.74
N LYS A 23 41.86 -29.11 -7.64
CA LYS A 23 40.88 -28.03 -7.84
C LYS A 23 40.83 -27.05 -6.67
N ALA A 24 41.25 -27.45 -5.48
CA ALA A 24 41.35 -26.62 -4.31
C ALA A 24 42.61 -26.87 -3.52
N GLN A 25 43.00 -25.91 -2.69
CA GLN A 25 44.23 -25.99 -1.89
C GLN A 25 43.92 -25.56 -0.44
N ILE A 26 44.66 -26.22 0.47
CA ILE A 26 44.72 -25.83 1.88
C ILE A 26 46.18 -25.40 2.16
N PHE A 27 46.33 -24.28 2.89
CA PHE A 27 47.66 -23.72 3.15
C PHE A 27 47.62 -22.90 4.45
N ARG A 28 48.81 -22.68 5.03
CA ARG A 28 49.00 -21.74 6.14
C ARG A 28 49.55 -20.42 5.66
N VAL A 29 49.19 -19.33 6.35
CA VAL A 29 49.74 -17.99 6.15
C VAL A 29 50.36 -17.54 7.45
N ALA A 30 51.63 -17.17 7.44
CA ALA A 30 52.37 -16.76 8.68
C ALA A 30 51.64 -15.65 9.47
N GLN A 31 50.93 -14.76 8.79
CA GLN A 31 50.17 -13.65 9.41
C GLN A 31 48.82 -14.07 10.04
N SER A 32 48.36 -15.31 9.85
CA SER A 32 47.04 -15.79 10.32
C SER A 32 47.14 -16.71 11.58
N GLY A 33 48.24 -16.70 12.30
CA GLY A 33 48.41 -17.46 13.55
C GLY A 33 48.36 -18.98 13.34
N ASP A 34 48.97 -19.49 12.26
CA ASP A 34 49.03 -20.92 11.89
C ASP A 34 47.71 -21.63 11.61
N VAL A 35 46.63 -20.86 11.45
CA VAL A 35 45.31 -21.41 11.06
C VAL A 35 45.31 -21.73 9.58
N PHE A 36 44.86 -22.94 9.23
CA PHE A 36 44.71 -23.34 7.85
C PHE A 36 43.68 -22.55 7.13
N GLN A 37 43.98 -22.17 5.87
CA GLN A 37 43.15 -21.45 4.92
C GLN A 37 42.80 -22.38 3.73
N PHE A 38 41.61 -22.26 3.21
CA PHE A 38 41.13 -22.90 2.01
C PHE A 38 41.18 -21.93 0.83
N ARG A 39 41.55 -22.42 -0.36
CA ARG A 39 41.50 -21.64 -1.60
C ARG A 39 41.03 -22.54 -2.74
N MET A 40 40.09 -22.02 -3.56
CA MET A 40 39.62 -22.68 -4.77
C MET A 40 39.42 -21.63 -5.88
N TRP A 41 39.86 -21.91 -7.07
CA TRP A 41 39.60 -21.05 -8.23
C TRP A 41 38.20 -21.27 -8.76
N ILE A 42 37.42 -20.17 -8.89
CA ILE A 42 36.06 -20.19 -9.42
C ILE A 42 36.10 -19.68 -10.86
N GLN A 43 36.06 -20.60 -11.80
CA GLN A 43 36.25 -20.29 -13.22
C GLN A 43 35.22 -19.32 -13.78
N GLY A 44 33.95 -19.49 -13.43
CA GLY A 44 32.84 -18.62 -13.87
C GLY A 44 32.93 -17.18 -13.36
N GLU A 45 33.60 -16.96 -12.22
CA GLU A 45 33.74 -15.64 -11.58
C GLU A 45 35.18 -15.11 -11.68
N LYS A 46 36.09 -15.83 -12.32
CA LYS A 46 37.52 -15.50 -12.57
C LYS A 46 38.25 -14.99 -11.32
N THR A 47 37.99 -15.62 -10.19
CA THR A 47 38.61 -15.25 -8.91
C THR A 47 38.75 -16.45 -7.97
N HIS A 48 39.58 -16.30 -6.91
CA HIS A 48 39.80 -17.33 -5.91
C HIS A 48 38.83 -17.15 -4.74
N TYR A 49 38.06 -18.18 -4.41
CA TYR A 49 37.37 -18.28 -3.14
C TYR A 49 38.40 -18.63 -2.05
N ARG A 50 38.43 -17.87 -0.96
CA ARG A 50 39.30 -18.09 0.20
C ARG A 50 38.49 -18.06 1.47
N LYS A 51 38.75 -19.03 2.38
CA LYS A 51 38.08 -19.09 3.69
C LYS A 51 38.99 -19.71 4.72
N SER A 52 38.99 -19.16 5.93
CA SER A 52 39.67 -19.78 7.09
C SER A 52 38.94 -21.06 7.49
N LEU A 53 39.69 -22.14 7.73
CA LEU A 53 39.15 -23.40 8.19
C LEU A 53 39.06 -23.47 9.74
N LYS A 54 39.50 -22.41 10.43
CA LYS A 54 39.41 -22.25 11.89
C LYS A 54 40.02 -23.45 12.66
N THR A 55 41.09 -24.00 12.16
CA THR A 55 41.82 -25.10 12.79
C THR A 55 43.31 -24.99 12.47
N ARG A 56 44.17 -25.50 13.40
CA ARG A 56 45.61 -25.65 13.21
C ARG A 56 46.00 -27.11 12.95
N ASP A 57 45.07 -28.04 13.17
CA ASP A 57 45.25 -29.47 12.87
C ASP A 57 45.05 -29.74 11.39
N LEU A 58 45.99 -30.49 10.79
CA LEU A 58 46.00 -30.80 9.36
C LEU A 58 44.84 -31.73 8.97
N THR A 59 44.59 -32.76 9.76
CA THR A 59 43.53 -33.75 9.47
C THR A 59 42.18 -33.09 9.42
N THR A 60 41.83 -32.32 10.46
CA THR A 60 40.61 -31.51 10.51
C THR A 60 40.56 -30.50 9.37
N ALA A 61 41.69 -29.90 8.98
CA ALA A 61 41.72 -28.96 7.87
C ALA A 61 41.42 -29.62 6.53
N LEU A 62 41.96 -30.82 6.29
CA LEU A 62 41.70 -31.60 5.09
C LEU A 62 40.23 -32.03 4.99
N GLU A 63 39.60 -32.46 6.07
CA GLU A 63 38.19 -32.82 6.12
C GLU A 63 37.30 -31.61 5.82
N ARG A 64 37.45 -30.52 6.58
CA ARG A 64 36.67 -29.27 6.39
C ARG A 64 36.90 -28.67 5.02
N GLY A 65 38.11 -28.75 4.49
CA GLY A 65 38.44 -28.28 3.15
C GLY A 65 37.77 -29.08 2.04
N ARG A 66 37.71 -30.41 2.18
CA ARG A 66 37.02 -31.30 1.22
C ARG A 66 35.51 -31.04 1.25
N GLU A 67 34.88 -30.95 2.44
CA GLU A 67 33.48 -30.65 2.57
C GLU A 67 33.12 -29.28 1.94
N LEU A 68 33.90 -28.25 2.25
CA LEU A 68 33.71 -26.91 1.70
C LEU A 68 33.84 -26.89 0.18
N GLY A 69 34.86 -27.56 -0.34
CA GLY A 69 35.11 -27.65 -1.77
C GLY A 69 34.03 -28.44 -2.51
N MET A 70 33.54 -29.55 -1.97
CA MET A 70 32.40 -30.30 -2.53
C MET A 70 31.14 -29.48 -2.57
N LYS A 71 30.85 -28.73 -1.47
CA LYS A 71 29.71 -27.80 -1.42
C LYS A 71 29.82 -26.75 -2.54
N LEU A 72 30.97 -26.08 -2.67
CA LEU A 72 31.19 -25.07 -3.71
C LEU A 72 31.05 -25.66 -5.13
N MET A 73 31.56 -26.88 -5.38
CA MET A 73 31.40 -27.55 -6.68
C MET A 73 29.93 -27.87 -6.96
N THR A 74 29.16 -28.25 -5.96
CA THR A 74 27.71 -28.50 -6.10
C THR A 74 26.98 -27.21 -6.40
N ASP A 75 27.27 -26.12 -5.65
CA ASP A 75 26.67 -24.80 -5.89
C ASP A 75 26.95 -24.28 -7.31
N ILE A 76 28.20 -24.44 -7.80
CA ILE A 76 28.60 -24.08 -9.17
C ILE A 76 27.83 -24.90 -10.22
N ARG A 77 27.67 -26.21 -10.00
CA ARG A 77 26.89 -27.10 -10.91
C ARG A 77 25.40 -26.69 -10.96
N GLN A 78 24.89 -26.15 -9.89
CA GLN A 78 23.53 -25.59 -9.79
C GLN A 78 23.43 -24.14 -10.31
N ASN A 79 24.45 -23.61 -10.98
CA ASN A 79 24.53 -22.23 -11.45
C ASN A 79 24.43 -21.16 -10.35
N LYS A 80 24.74 -21.50 -9.10
CA LYS A 80 24.80 -20.53 -7.99
C LYS A 80 26.13 -19.76 -8.06
N LYS A 81 26.08 -18.43 -7.95
CA LYS A 81 27.27 -17.58 -7.88
C LYS A 81 27.92 -17.69 -6.50
N VAL A 82 29.23 -18.00 -6.44
CA VAL A 82 29.98 -18.17 -5.20
C VAL A 82 30.25 -16.83 -4.51
N PHE A 83 30.51 -15.77 -5.26
CA PHE A 83 30.65 -14.39 -4.77
C PHE A 83 29.36 -13.60 -5.05
N GLY A 84 28.24 -14.19 -4.64
CA GLY A 84 26.94 -13.60 -4.86
C GLY A 84 26.76 -12.23 -4.17
N MET A 85 25.92 -11.39 -4.77
CA MET A 85 25.44 -10.14 -4.24
C MET A 85 24.82 -10.35 -2.85
N SER A 86 25.06 -9.42 -1.92
CA SER A 86 24.35 -9.43 -0.64
C SER A 86 22.87 -9.10 -0.81
N LEU A 87 22.04 -9.51 0.14
CA LEU A 87 20.61 -9.21 0.08
C LEU A 87 20.33 -7.70 0.12
N ARG A 88 21.16 -6.92 0.87
CA ARG A 88 21.08 -5.45 0.87
C ARG A 88 21.30 -4.89 -0.53
N GLU A 89 22.39 -5.26 -1.19
CA GLU A 89 22.70 -4.81 -2.56
C GLU A 89 21.61 -5.21 -3.57
N ALA A 90 21.04 -6.42 -3.41
CA ALA A 90 19.95 -6.90 -4.25
C ALA A 90 18.65 -6.12 -4.04
N VAL A 91 18.33 -5.78 -2.80
CA VAL A 91 17.19 -4.93 -2.46
C VAL A 91 17.38 -3.52 -3.01
N ASP A 92 18.57 -2.93 -2.84
CA ASP A 92 18.86 -1.59 -3.36
C ASP A 92 18.72 -1.54 -4.88
N LEU A 93 19.27 -2.53 -5.60
CA LEU A 93 19.11 -2.66 -7.05
C LEU A 93 17.64 -2.77 -7.48
N TYR A 94 16.83 -3.52 -6.72
CA TYR A 94 15.39 -3.62 -6.99
C TYR A 94 14.67 -2.30 -6.73
N LEU A 95 15.03 -1.58 -5.66
CA LEU A 95 14.42 -0.28 -5.33
C LEU A 95 14.78 0.80 -6.36
N GLU A 96 16.00 0.78 -6.90
CA GLU A 96 16.41 1.65 -8.01
C GLU A 96 15.53 1.43 -9.25
N ASP A 97 15.27 0.17 -9.62
CA ASP A 97 14.37 -0.18 -10.72
C ASP A 97 12.94 0.33 -10.45
N ARG A 98 12.42 0.14 -9.22
CA ARG A 98 11.12 0.67 -8.83
C ARG A 98 11.06 2.21 -8.82
N GLN A 99 12.19 2.88 -8.54
CA GLN A 99 12.27 4.35 -8.65
C GLN A 99 12.15 4.82 -10.11
N GLN A 100 12.69 4.05 -11.07
CA GLN A 100 12.48 4.35 -12.50
C GLN A 100 11.01 4.19 -12.89
N ASP A 101 10.31 3.17 -12.34
CA ASP A 101 8.86 3.02 -12.53
C ASP A 101 8.05 4.22 -12.00
N VAL A 102 8.48 4.85 -10.90
CA VAL A 102 7.85 6.09 -10.42
C VAL A 102 8.06 7.22 -11.42
N LYS A 103 9.29 7.40 -11.92
CA LYS A 103 9.59 8.43 -12.93
C LYS A 103 8.80 8.22 -14.22
N GLY A 104 8.63 6.96 -14.63
CA GLY A 104 7.82 6.58 -15.78
C GLY A 104 6.30 6.57 -15.54
N GLY A 105 5.82 6.93 -14.34
CA GLY A 105 4.40 6.92 -14.00
C GLY A 105 3.75 5.53 -13.91
N VAL A 106 4.56 4.45 -13.92
CA VAL A 106 4.08 3.06 -13.83
C VAL A 106 3.53 2.76 -12.43
N ILE A 107 4.23 3.24 -11.39
CA ILE A 107 3.78 3.16 -10.00
C ILE A 107 3.80 4.54 -9.36
N THR A 108 3.04 4.71 -8.26
CA THR A 108 3.05 5.94 -7.48
C THR A 108 4.18 5.97 -6.47
N GLN A 109 4.60 7.17 -6.04
CA GLN A 109 5.57 7.35 -4.96
C GLN A 109 5.12 6.64 -3.67
N GLY A 110 3.82 6.66 -3.34
CA GLY A 110 3.26 5.95 -2.18
C GLY A 110 3.41 4.42 -2.29
N ARG A 111 3.34 3.85 -3.50
CA ARG A 111 3.61 2.42 -3.72
C ARG A 111 5.08 2.10 -3.50
N LEU A 112 6.00 2.94 -3.98
CA LEU A 112 7.44 2.78 -3.73
C LEU A 112 7.75 2.79 -2.23
N THR A 113 7.22 3.77 -1.47
CA THR A 113 7.39 3.83 -0.01
C THR A 113 6.90 2.55 0.68
N THR A 114 5.78 1.97 0.21
CA THR A 114 5.28 0.68 0.70
C THR A 114 6.25 -0.45 0.40
N ILE A 115 6.78 -0.53 -0.83
CA ILE A 115 7.77 -1.53 -1.24
C ILE A 115 9.03 -1.42 -0.38
N MET A 116 9.56 -0.21 -0.17
CA MET A 116 10.73 0.03 0.69
C MET A 116 10.51 -0.51 2.10
N THR A 117 9.34 -0.22 2.70
CA THR A 117 8.98 -0.72 4.03
C THR A 117 8.95 -2.25 4.06
N GLN A 118 8.39 -2.88 3.03
CA GLN A 118 8.29 -4.34 2.93
C GLN A 118 9.66 -4.99 2.73
N MET A 119 10.54 -4.40 1.92
CA MET A 119 11.91 -4.88 1.72
C MET A 119 12.74 -4.78 3.00
N ASN A 120 12.59 -3.71 3.78
CA ASN A 120 13.25 -3.60 5.08
C ASN A 120 12.86 -4.75 6.04
N ARG A 121 11.60 -5.24 5.98
CA ARG A 121 11.20 -6.42 6.79
C ARG A 121 11.92 -7.70 6.36
N VAL A 122 12.15 -7.87 5.06
CA VAL A 122 12.93 -9.00 4.54
C VAL A 122 14.38 -8.94 5.04
N LEU A 123 14.98 -7.76 4.99
CA LEU A 123 16.35 -7.53 5.49
C LEU A 123 16.45 -7.76 7.01
N GLU A 124 15.43 -7.37 7.78
CA GLU A 124 15.37 -7.64 9.22
C GLU A 124 15.29 -9.15 9.53
N ILE A 125 14.57 -9.94 8.70
CA ILE A 125 14.37 -11.38 8.90
C ILE A 125 15.59 -12.17 8.43
N LEU A 126 16.08 -11.92 7.24
CA LEU A 126 17.16 -12.71 6.63
C LEU A 126 18.56 -12.19 6.91
N GLY A 127 18.69 -10.92 7.32
CA GLY A 127 19.96 -10.23 7.49
C GLY A 127 20.51 -9.63 6.20
N GLU A 128 21.01 -8.41 6.29
CA GLU A 128 21.50 -7.61 5.15
C GLU A 128 22.68 -8.25 4.41
N LYS A 129 23.53 -8.98 5.14
CA LYS A 129 24.76 -9.59 4.61
C LYS A 129 24.57 -10.99 4.02
N THR A 130 23.36 -11.55 4.13
CA THR A 130 23.02 -12.85 3.54
C THR A 130 23.22 -12.78 2.02
N LYS A 131 23.88 -13.78 1.45
CA LYS A 131 24.11 -13.82 0.01
C LYS A 131 22.87 -14.32 -0.72
N VAL A 132 22.51 -13.68 -1.83
CA VAL A 132 21.39 -14.12 -2.66
C VAL A 132 21.58 -15.55 -3.16
N SER A 133 22.83 -15.96 -3.39
CA SER A 133 23.18 -17.34 -3.77
C SER A 133 22.96 -18.38 -2.66
N GLU A 134 22.82 -17.96 -1.41
CA GLU A 134 22.53 -18.84 -0.27
C GLU A 134 21.02 -19.04 -0.03
N LEU A 135 20.19 -18.26 -0.73
CA LEU A 135 18.74 -18.35 -0.63
C LEU A 135 18.21 -19.52 -1.45
N GLU A 136 17.26 -20.22 -0.90
CA GLU A 136 16.52 -21.32 -1.51
C GLU A 136 15.04 -20.97 -1.61
N PRO A 137 14.26 -21.58 -2.51
CA PRO A 137 12.80 -21.35 -2.59
C PRO A 137 12.08 -21.45 -1.27
N VAL A 138 12.51 -22.34 -0.38
CA VAL A 138 11.92 -22.61 0.94
C VAL A 138 12.45 -21.73 2.07
N THR A 139 13.43 -20.85 1.81
CA THR A 139 14.07 -20.02 2.86
C THR A 139 13.06 -19.20 3.65
N LEU A 140 11.99 -18.72 3.01
CA LEU A 140 10.93 -17.93 3.65
C LEU A 140 9.63 -18.72 3.85
N PHE A 141 9.68 -20.06 3.89
CA PHE A 141 8.48 -20.89 4.03
C PHE A 141 7.65 -20.49 5.26
N ASP A 142 8.28 -20.23 6.40
CA ASP A 142 7.64 -19.81 7.65
C ASP A 142 7.56 -18.29 7.83
N TYR A 143 7.62 -17.50 6.76
CA TYR A 143 7.64 -16.02 6.80
C TYR A 143 6.57 -15.41 7.70
N GLU A 144 5.37 -16.00 7.76
CA GLU A 144 4.28 -15.52 8.64
C GLU A 144 4.70 -15.55 10.13
N ARG A 145 5.33 -16.64 10.56
CA ARG A 145 5.80 -16.80 11.94
C ARG A 145 6.91 -15.79 12.26
N ASP A 146 7.89 -15.69 11.39
CA ASP A 146 9.05 -14.81 11.58
C ASP A 146 8.61 -13.33 11.56
N ARG A 147 7.65 -13.00 10.70
CA ARG A 147 7.06 -11.67 10.62
C ARG A 147 6.27 -11.28 11.86
N LYS A 148 5.60 -12.25 12.51
CA LYS A 148 4.89 -12.05 13.78
C LYS A 148 5.82 -11.92 14.97
N VAL A 149 7.02 -12.47 14.91
CA VAL A 149 8.09 -12.23 15.90
C VAL A 149 8.51 -10.77 15.89
N LEU A 150 8.72 -10.17 14.70
CA LEU A 150 9.05 -8.75 14.58
C LEU A 150 7.90 -7.83 15.02
N LYS A 151 6.68 -8.22 14.79
CA LYS A 151 5.48 -7.45 15.18
C LYS A 151 4.29 -8.39 15.39
N LYS A 152 3.91 -8.61 16.64
CA LYS A 152 2.89 -9.59 17.06
C LYS A 152 1.54 -9.43 16.34
N ASN A 153 1.07 -8.21 16.15
CA ASN A 153 -0.29 -7.92 15.63
C ASN A 153 -0.29 -7.52 14.15
N VAL A 154 0.42 -8.25 13.29
CA VAL A 154 0.37 -8.03 11.83
C VAL A 154 -0.80 -8.79 11.23
N LYS A 155 -1.64 -8.09 10.46
CA LYS A 155 -2.80 -8.72 9.80
C LYS A 155 -2.36 -9.68 8.69
N PRO A 156 -3.01 -10.83 8.51
CA PRO A 156 -2.70 -11.81 7.46
C PRO A 156 -2.66 -11.20 6.05
N VAL A 157 -3.59 -10.27 5.73
CA VAL A 157 -3.59 -9.54 4.45
C VAL A 157 -2.30 -8.73 4.23
N THR A 158 -1.74 -8.13 5.29
CA THR A 158 -0.46 -7.39 5.20
C THR A 158 0.67 -8.35 4.85
N ILE A 159 0.76 -9.51 5.52
CA ILE A 159 1.76 -10.53 5.26
C ILE A 159 1.65 -11.05 3.82
N ARG A 160 0.45 -11.33 3.32
CA ARG A 160 0.22 -11.73 1.92
C ARG A 160 0.73 -10.67 0.93
N ASN A 161 0.48 -9.41 1.21
CA ASN A 161 0.97 -8.30 0.35
C ASN A 161 2.51 -8.19 0.40
N GLU A 162 3.12 -8.43 1.56
CA GLU A 162 4.58 -8.51 1.71
C GLU A 162 5.13 -9.68 0.87
N GLN A 163 4.58 -10.89 1.00
CA GLN A 163 4.96 -12.09 0.21
C GLN A 163 4.87 -11.84 -1.30
N SER A 164 3.81 -11.20 -1.77
CA SER A 164 3.66 -10.83 -3.18
C SER A 164 4.76 -9.87 -3.66
N THR A 165 5.14 -8.90 -2.83
CA THR A 165 6.21 -7.95 -3.18
C THR A 165 7.59 -8.62 -3.13
N ILE A 166 7.82 -9.54 -2.20
CA ILE A 166 9.03 -10.35 -2.09
C ILE A 166 9.20 -11.18 -3.37
N ASN A 167 8.18 -11.90 -3.80
CA ASN A 167 8.23 -12.70 -5.03
C ASN A 167 8.41 -11.83 -6.27
N HIS A 168 7.87 -10.60 -6.28
CA HIS A 168 8.14 -9.67 -7.37
C HIS A 168 9.63 -9.25 -7.43
N MET A 169 10.26 -9.03 -6.28
CA MET A 169 11.71 -8.76 -6.19
C MET A 169 12.53 -9.97 -6.68
N VAL A 170 12.23 -11.17 -6.19
CA VAL A 170 12.96 -12.39 -6.57
C VAL A 170 12.85 -12.66 -8.07
N LYS A 171 11.65 -12.51 -8.64
CA LYS A 171 11.45 -12.63 -10.09
C LYS A 171 12.25 -11.60 -10.89
N PHE A 172 12.41 -10.38 -10.38
CA PHE A 172 13.29 -9.37 -10.97
C PHE A 172 14.75 -9.80 -10.90
N LEU A 173 15.23 -10.28 -9.76
CA LEU A 173 16.60 -10.77 -9.58
C LEU A 173 16.89 -12.00 -10.43
N HIS A 174 15.92 -12.89 -10.59
CA HIS A 174 16.04 -14.07 -11.46
C HIS A 174 16.21 -13.66 -12.93
N ARG A 175 15.38 -12.73 -13.43
CA ARG A 175 15.53 -12.18 -14.79
C ARG A 175 16.88 -11.49 -15.03
N LYS A 176 17.50 -10.95 -13.98
CA LYS A 176 18.86 -10.38 -14.04
C LYS A 176 19.96 -11.43 -13.89
N GLY A 177 19.63 -12.71 -13.73
CA GLY A 177 20.60 -13.79 -13.52
C GLY A 177 21.33 -13.73 -12.18
N ILE A 178 20.77 -13.00 -11.19
CA ILE A 178 21.34 -12.83 -9.83
C ILE A 178 20.85 -13.92 -8.90
N CYS A 179 19.58 -14.32 -9.02
CA CYS A 179 18.94 -15.38 -8.26
C CYS A 179 18.66 -16.59 -9.17
N HIS A 180 18.83 -17.81 -8.66
CA HIS A 180 18.65 -19.04 -9.44
C HIS A 180 17.21 -19.56 -9.49
N PHE A 181 16.29 -18.97 -8.70
CA PHE A 181 14.86 -19.27 -8.69
C PHE A 181 14.05 -17.96 -8.85
N ASP A 182 12.79 -18.09 -9.21
CA ASP A 182 11.92 -16.94 -9.54
C ASP A 182 10.86 -16.61 -8.47
N SER A 183 10.68 -17.49 -7.47
CA SER A 183 9.70 -17.29 -6.39
C SER A 183 10.07 -18.07 -5.14
N PHE A 184 9.80 -17.49 -3.98
CA PHE A 184 9.79 -18.20 -2.70
C PHE A 184 8.49 -18.98 -2.53
N GLU A 185 8.60 -20.12 -1.89
CA GLU A 185 7.47 -20.89 -1.39
C GLU A 185 7.11 -20.39 0.00
N PHE A 186 5.84 -20.05 0.19
CA PHE A 186 5.31 -19.64 1.49
C PHE A 186 4.30 -20.65 2.00
N ARG A 187 4.28 -20.89 3.30
CA ARG A 187 3.23 -21.65 3.93
C ARG A 187 1.87 -21.04 3.59
N ARG A 188 0.90 -21.88 3.21
CA ARG A 188 -0.45 -21.42 2.86
C ARG A 188 -1.11 -20.78 4.08
N MET A 189 -1.55 -19.54 3.92
CA MET A 189 -2.30 -18.81 4.94
C MET A 189 -3.79 -18.83 4.62
N SER A 190 -4.62 -19.11 5.63
CA SER A 190 -6.06 -18.90 5.55
C SER A 190 -6.36 -17.45 5.94
N ILE A 191 -6.89 -16.66 5.00
CA ILE A 191 -7.37 -15.31 5.28
C ILE A 191 -8.88 -15.38 5.40
N ARG A 192 -9.39 -15.20 6.61
CA ARG A 192 -10.83 -15.13 6.87
C ARG A 192 -11.36 -13.75 6.43
N GLN A 193 -12.64 -13.67 6.10
CA GLN A 193 -13.27 -12.37 5.77
C GLN A 193 -13.12 -11.34 6.89
N ASP A 194 -13.07 -11.79 8.15
CA ASP A 194 -12.89 -10.93 9.31
C ASP A 194 -11.47 -10.38 9.46
N ASP A 195 -10.45 -11.05 8.88
CA ASP A 195 -9.07 -10.58 8.82
C ASP A 195 -8.91 -9.37 7.86
N VAL A 196 -9.81 -9.25 6.90
CA VAL A 196 -9.92 -8.08 6.04
C VAL A 196 -10.60 -7.00 6.85
N GLY A 197 -9.82 -6.13 7.46
CA GLY A 197 -10.33 -5.03 8.30
C GLY A 197 -11.39 -4.21 7.57
N LYS A 198 -12.66 -4.52 7.83
CA LYS A 198 -13.80 -3.75 7.33
C LYS A 198 -13.75 -2.37 7.99
N ARG A 199 -13.85 -1.32 7.20
CA ARG A 199 -14.13 0.01 7.69
C ARG A 199 -15.61 0.09 7.97
N ASP A 200 -15.98 0.59 9.16
CA ASP A 200 -17.37 0.79 9.48
C ASP A 200 -17.91 2.08 8.85
N SER A 201 -19.20 2.22 8.89
CA SER A 201 -19.95 3.38 8.42
C SER A 201 -20.56 4.13 9.59
N PHE A 202 -20.88 5.40 9.41
CA PHE A 202 -21.74 6.12 10.34
C PHE A 202 -23.17 5.56 10.28
N THR A 203 -23.87 5.58 11.43
CA THR A 203 -25.32 5.47 11.47
C THR A 203 -25.97 6.80 11.04
N PRO A 204 -27.22 6.80 10.59
CA PRO A 204 -27.93 8.05 10.27
C PRO A 204 -27.94 9.05 11.44
N ASN A 205 -28.08 8.55 12.67
CA ASN A 205 -28.09 9.40 13.86
C ASN A 205 -26.71 10.03 14.15
N GLU A 206 -25.63 9.26 14.03
CA GLU A 206 -24.26 9.78 14.17
C GLU A 206 -23.94 10.83 13.10
N TYR A 207 -24.34 10.59 11.85
CA TYR A 207 -24.12 11.54 10.77
C TYR A 207 -24.95 12.84 11.01
N ARG A 208 -26.16 12.72 11.53
CA ARG A 208 -26.97 13.87 11.94
C ARG A 208 -26.29 14.66 13.05
N LYS A 209 -25.77 13.98 14.09
CA LYS A 209 -24.98 14.62 15.16
C LYS A 209 -23.75 15.32 14.58
N LEU A 210 -23.04 14.68 13.65
CA LEU A 210 -21.85 15.22 12.98
C LEU A 210 -22.19 16.51 12.21
N THR A 211 -23.23 16.51 11.40
CA THR A 211 -23.63 17.68 10.63
C THR A 211 -24.10 18.83 11.53
N TYR A 212 -24.77 18.52 12.65
CA TYR A 212 -25.15 19.52 13.64
C TYR A 212 -23.92 20.08 14.36
N PHE A 213 -23.03 19.24 14.87
CA PHE A 213 -21.80 19.63 15.54
C PHE A 213 -20.93 20.54 14.66
N MET A 214 -20.80 20.25 13.39
CA MET A 214 -19.98 21.04 12.45
C MET A 214 -20.44 22.51 12.35
N ARG A 215 -21.69 22.83 12.64
CA ARG A 215 -22.19 24.24 12.70
C ARG A 215 -21.50 25.02 13.83
N THR A 216 -21.42 24.41 15.01
CA THR A 216 -20.74 24.99 16.17
C THR A 216 -19.22 24.95 15.97
N TYR A 217 -18.69 23.85 15.49
CA TYR A 217 -17.26 23.64 15.26
C TYR A 217 -16.63 24.71 14.36
N SER A 218 -17.36 25.12 13.33
CA SER A 218 -16.89 26.14 12.35
C SER A 218 -17.38 27.56 12.69
N SER A 219 -17.92 27.78 13.89
CA SER A 219 -18.39 29.12 14.34
C SER A 219 -17.19 30.03 14.69
N LYS A 220 -17.42 31.36 14.65
CA LYS A 220 -16.42 32.35 15.09
C LYS A 220 -15.98 32.15 16.54
N ALA A 221 -16.91 31.77 17.42
CA ALA A 221 -16.63 31.56 18.83
C ALA A 221 -15.72 30.36 19.15
N LYS A 222 -15.54 29.46 18.21
CA LYS A 222 -14.74 28.24 18.37
C LYS A 222 -13.45 28.24 17.54
N ALA A 223 -13.10 29.33 16.87
CA ALA A 223 -11.85 29.51 16.14
C ALA A 223 -10.98 30.57 16.82
N SER A 224 -9.68 30.36 16.87
CA SER A 224 -8.71 31.30 17.43
C SER A 224 -8.50 32.51 16.51
N ASP A 225 -8.60 32.28 15.22
CA ASP A 225 -8.48 33.31 14.18
C ASP A 225 -9.33 32.96 12.94
N GLU A 226 -9.40 33.87 11.97
CA GLU A 226 -10.17 33.68 10.74
C GLU A 226 -9.60 32.56 9.86
N ALA A 227 -8.30 32.33 9.86
CA ALA A 227 -7.68 31.26 9.08
C ALA A 227 -8.11 29.89 9.61
N GLU A 228 -8.11 29.68 10.91
CA GLU A 228 -8.63 28.44 11.52
C GLU A 228 -10.13 28.27 11.25
N ARG A 229 -10.89 29.36 11.31
CA ARG A 229 -12.31 29.32 10.99
C ARG A 229 -12.56 28.89 9.55
N LEU A 230 -11.84 29.45 8.58
CA LEU A 230 -11.95 29.07 7.17
C LEU A 230 -11.54 27.61 6.96
N GLU A 231 -10.51 27.12 7.66
CA GLU A 231 -10.11 25.72 7.61
C GLU A 231 -11.21 24.79 8.15
N LYS A 232 -11.85 25.14 9.28
CA LYS A 232 -13.00 24.40 9.82
C LYS A 232 -14.20 24.41 8.88
N LEU A 233 -14.47 25.53 8.20
CA LEU A 233 -15.52 25.63 7.18
C LEU A 233 -15.19 24.74 5.96
N LEU A 234 -13.94 24.69 5.52
CA LEU A 234 -13.49 23.78 4.46
C LEU A 234 -13.72 22.31 4.84
N ILE A 235 -13.39 21.94 6.08
CA ILE A 235 -13.63 20.58 6.58
C ILE A 235 -15.13 20.24 6.63
N ARG A 236 -15.97 21.18 7.03
CA ARG A 236 -17.44 21.01 6.99
C ARG A 236 -17.92 20.72 5.57
N ASP A 237 -17.48 21.50 4.61
CA ASP A 237 -17.88 21.33 3.23
C ASP A 237 -17.28 20.04 2.64
N TYR A 238 -16.06 19.64 3.02
CA TYR A 238 -15.47 18.35 2.66
C TYR A 238 -16.33 17.17 3.13
N VAL A 239 -16.84 17.18 4.36
CA VAL A 239 -17.71 16.11 4.88
C VAL A 239 -18.97 15.99 4.04
N LEU A 240 -19.65 17.13 3.78
CA LEU A 240 -20.89 17.16 3.01
C LEU A 240 -20.68 16.75 1.54
N ILE A 241 -19.63 17.25 0.90
CA ILE A 241 -19.27 16.87 -0.47
C ILE A 241 -18.88 15.40 -0.56
N SER A 242 -18.10 14.89 0.39
CA SER A 242 -17.66 13.49 0.41
C SER A 242 -18.85 12.52 0.44
N THR A 243 -19.88 12.79 1.24
CA THR A 243 -21.07 11.95 1.34
C THR A 243 -21.98 12.06 0.10
N ASN A 244 -22.06 13.25 -0.52
CA ASN A 244 -22.86 13.45 -1.71
C ASN A 244 -22.22 12.88 -2.99
N THR A 245 -20.90 13.03 -3.14
CA THR A 245 -20.18 12.54 -4.31
C THR A 245 -19.84 11.05 -4.25
N CYS A 246 -19.77 10.47 -3.06
CA CYS A 246 -19.22 9.12 -2.82
C CYS A 246 -17.82 8.90 -3.42
N MET A 247 -17.03 9.95 -3.65
CA MET A 247 -15.66 9.85 -4.17
C MET A 247 -14.72 9.17 -3.19
N ARG A 248 -13.65 8.56 -3.70
CA ARG A 248 -12.58 8.10 -2.82
C ARG A 248 -11.85 9.29 -2.20
N VAL A 249 -11.39 9.15 -0.96
CA VAL A 249 -10.65 10.21 -0.24
C VAL A 249 -9.48 10.75 -1.07
N GLY A 250 -8.75 9.87 -1.78
CA GLY A 250 -7.63 10.27 -2.64
C GLY A 250 -8.07 11.06 -3.87
N GLU A 251 -9.21 10.71 -4.47
CA GLU A 251 -9.79 11.43 -5.60
C GLU A 251 -10.27 12.82 -5.15
N LEU A 252 -11.04 12.86 -4.05
CA LEU A 252 -11.62 14.10 -3.53
C LEU A 252 -10.54 15.11 -3.10
N ARG A 253 -9.46 14.65 -2.42
CA ARG A 253 -8.35 15.52 -1.99
C ARG A 253 -7.46 16.02 -3.14
N GLN A 254 -7.65 15.50 -4.34
CA GLN A 254 -6.94 15.93 -5.55
C GLN A 254 -7.86 16.61 -6.57
N LEU A 255 -9.11 16.86 -6.17
CA LEU A 255 -10.09 17.56 -7.00
C LEU A 255 -9.64 19.00 -7.20
N THR A 256 -9.62 19.45 -8.46
CA THR A 256 -9.34 20.84 -8.83
C THR A 256 -10.62 21.56 -9.22
N TRP A 257 -10.58 22.89 -9.23
CA TRP A 257 -11.74 23.66 -9.68
C TRP A 257 -12.06 23.42 -11.16
N GLY A 258 -11.08 23.06 -11.98
CA GLY A 258 -11.29 22.65 -13.38
C GLY A 258 -12.02 21.32 -13.54
N ASP A 259 -12.04 20.48 -12.50
CA ASP A 259 -12.80 19.23 -12.50
C ASP A 259 -14.31 19.46 -12.28
N ILE A 260 -14.71 20.62 -11.75
CA ILE A 260 -16.11 21.02 -11.59
C ILE A 260 -16.59 21.63 -12.91
N GLU A 261 -17.29 20.83 -13.71
CA GLU A 261 -17.73 21.22 -15.04
C GLU A 261 -18.77 22.35 -14.97
N ARG A 262 -19.80 22.19 -14.13
CA ARG A 262 -20.83 23.21 -13.85
C ARG A 262 -21.61 22.88 -12.58
N ILE A 263 -22.26 23.90 -12.05
CA ILE A 263 -23.29 23.76 -11.03
C ILE A 263 -24.64 24.11 -11.73
N GLU A 264 -25.59 23.22 -11.62
CA GLU A 264 -26.89 23.31 -12.27
C GLU A 264 -27.99 23.47 -11.23
N THR A 265 -28.92 24.37 -11.43
CA THR A 265 -30.15 24.49 -10.64
C THR A 265 -31.19 23.52 -11.17
N ALA A 266 -31.71 22.66 -10.31
CA ALA A 266 -32.74 21.69 -10.61
C ALA A 266 -33.85 21.75 -9.55
N TYR A 267 -34.95 21.08 -9.79
CA TYR A 267 -36.04 20.94 -8.81
C TYR A 267 -36.23 19.45 -8.51
N ASP A 268 -36.44 19.10 -7.25
CA ASP A 268 -36.74 17.73 -6.85
C ASP A 268 -38.25 17.42 -7.01
N ALA A 269 -38.64 16.20 -6.62
CA ALA A 269 -40.03 15.76 -6.75
C ALA A 269 -41.04 16.60 -5.94
N ASP A 270 -40.56 17.28 -4.90
CA ASP A 270 -41.37 18.20 -4.07
C ASP A 270 -41.28 19.65 -4.55
N GLU A 271 -40.84 19.87 -5.80
CA GLU A 271 -40.63 21.20 -6.43
C GLU A 271 -39.62 22.09 -5.67
N LYS A 272 -38.85 21.50 -4.79
CA LYS A 272 -37.83 22.21 -4.03
C LYS A 272 -36.59 22.42 -4.88
N GLN A 273 -36.14 23.67 -4.95
CA GLN A 273 -34.89 24.00 -5.65
C GLN A 273 -33.68 23.31 -4.98
N ILE A 274 -32.90 22.62 -5.83
CA ILE A 274 -31.64 21.96 -5.47
C ILE A 274 -30.54 22.38 -6.43
N LYS A 275 -29.27 22.26 -5.99
CA LYS A 275 -28.11 22.47 -6.86
C LYS A 275 -27.38 21.17 -7.09
N LEU A 276 -27.19 20.84 -8.36
CA LEU A 276 -26.45 19.66 -8.82
C LEU A 276 -25.04 20.07 -9.22
N ALA A 277 -24.04 19.36 -8.74
CA ALA A 277 -22.66 19.48 -9.17
C ALA A 277 -22.33 18.43 -10.23
N HIS A 278 -21.83 18.87 -11.38
CA HIS A 278 -21.28 18.01 -12.45
C HIS A 278 -19.75 17.98 -12.32
N ILE A 279 -19.21 16.81 -12.05
CA ILE A 279 -17.80 16.63 -11.67
C ILE A 279 -17.15 15.60 -12.58
N ASN A 280 -15.98 15.94 -13.12
CA ASN A 280 -15.13 15.03 -13.86
C ASN A 280 -14.08 14.41 -12.93
N VAL A 281 -14.04 13.09 -12.82
CA VAL A 281 -12.97 12.40 -12.08
C VAL A 281 -11.91 11.96 -13.08
N ARG A 282 -10.74 12.56 -12.97
CA ARG A 282 -9.61 12.31 -13.86
C ARG A 282 -9.01 10.92 -13.65
N PRO A 283 -8.54 10.22 -14.71
CA PRO A 283 -7.92 8.91 -14.61
C PRO A 283 -6.71 8.89 -13.67
N GLU A 284 -5.91 9.96 -13.65
CA GLU A 284 -4.67 10.07 -12.86
C GLU A 284 -4.94 10.06 -11.36
N THR A 285 -6.09 10.62 -10.94
CA THR A 285 -6.50 10.66 -9.54
C THR A 285 -7.25 9.40 -9.11
N SER A 286 -7.74 8.62 -10.09
CA SER A 286 -8.56 7.43 -9.84
C SER A 286 -7.69 6.17 -9.64
N LYS A 287 -7.99 5.38 -8.60
CA LYS A 287 -7.33 4.09 -8.36
C LYS A 287 -7.44 3.11 -9.54
N VAL A 288 -8.55 3.19 -10.28
CA VAL A 288 -8.83 2.31 -11.45
C VAL A 288 -8.41 2.93 -12.77
N ARG A 289 -7.80 4.13 -12.76
CA ARG A 289 -7.33 4.87 -13.94
C ARG A 289 -8.38 5.00 -15.05
N ARG A 290 -9.64 5.20 -14.66
CA ARG A 290 -10.75 5.40 -15.60
C ARG A 290 -11.39 6.75 -15.34
N HIS A 291 -11.66 7.48 -16.43
CA HIS A 291 -12.47 8.69 -16.39
C HIS A 291 -13.92 8.33 -16.03
N ARG A 292 -14.55 9.13 -15.19
CA ARG A 292 -15.99 9.09 -14.93
C ARG A 292 -16.56 10.46 -14.64
N LYS A 293 -17.80 10.65 -15.00
CA LYS A 293 -18.59 11.83 -14.59
C LYS A 293 -19.43 11.48 -13.37
N ILE A 294 -19.56 12.42 -12.48
CA ILE A 294 -20.42 12.37 -11.30
C ILE A 294 -21.40 13.52 -11.40
N ILE A 295 -22.68 13.24 -11.20
CA ILE A 295 -23.72 14.25 -10.98
C ILE A 295 -24.30 13.97 -9.61
N CYS A 296 -24.27 14.96 -8.72
CA CYS A 296 -24.74 14.78 -7.35
C CYS A 296 -25.34 16.06 -6.78
N ARG A 297 -26.21 15.94 -5.77
CA ARG A 297 -26.69 17.07 -4.97
C ARG A 297 -25.53 17.72 -4.21
N GLY A 298 -25.71 18.97 -3.78
CA GLY A 298 -24.76 19.71 -2.97
C GLY A 298 -23.86 20.66 -3.75
N GLY A 299 -24.30 21.10 -4.94
CA GLY A 299 -23.61 22.13 -5.74
C GLY A 299 -23.37 23.41 -4.94
N GLU A 300 -24.30 23.79 -4.06
CA GLU A 300 -24.18 24.94 -3.16
C GLU A 300 -22.96 24.84 -2.21
N TYR A 301 -22.47 23.65 -1.92
CA TYR A 301 -21.26 23.48 -1.09
C TYR A 301 -20.01 23.90 -1.83
N PHE A 302 -19.94 23.63 -3.12
CA PHE A 302 -18.85 24.07 -3.98
C PHE A 302 -18.88 25.57 -4.22
N GLU A 303 -20.07 26.16 -4.45
CA GLU A 303 -20.21 27.62 -4.65
C GLU A 303 -19.70 28.37 -3.42
N ARG A 304 -20.25 28.08 -2.23
CA ARG A 304 -19.84 28.76 -1.00
C ARG A 304 -18.38 28.48 -0.60
N LEU A 305 -17.80 27.35 -1.02
CA LEU A 305 -16.39 27.04 -0.82
C LEU A 305 -15.52 27.90 -1.74
N LYS A 306 -15.93 28.06 -2.99
CA LYS A 306 -15.27 28.91 -3.99
C LYS A 306 -15.27 30.38 -3.56
N GLU A 307 -16.37 30.88 -3.02
CA GLU A 307 -16.49 32.25 -2.50
C GLU A 307 -15.52 32.57 -1.34
N ARG A 308 -15.05 31.55 -0.61
CA ARG A 308 -14.17 31.71 0.56
C ARG A 308 -12.70 31.49 0.25
N GLN A 309 -12.39 30.99 -0.94
CA GLN A 309 -11.03 30.69 -1.34
C GLN A 309 -10.45 31.80 -2.21
N GLU A 310 -9.21 32.14 -1.99
CA GLU A 310 -8.44 33.09 -2.80
C GLU A 310 -7.98 32.46 -4.13
N PHE A 311 -7.62 31.16 -4.10
CA PHE A 311 -7.10 30.41 -5.25
C PHE A 311 -8.16 29.49 -5.80
N THR A 312 -8.76 29.89 -6.94
CA THR A 312 -9.89 29.18 -7.58
C THR A 312 -9.70 29.00 -9.09
N GLY A 313 -8.45 29.08 -9.55
CA GLY A 313 -8.07 28.76 -10.92
C GLY A 313 -8.34 27.28 -11.27
N LYS A 314 -8.35 26.95 -12.55
CA LYS A 314 -8.68 25.59 -13.03
C LYS A 314 -7.80 24.51 -12.42
N ASP A 315 -6.53 24.80 -12.18
CA ASP A 315 -5.54 23.83 -11.62
C ASP A 315 -5.47 23.87 -10.09
N ASP A 316 -6.14 24.85 -9.46
CA ASP A 316 -6.13 24.98 -8.01
C ASP A 316 -7.01 23.92 -7.35
N LEU A 317 -6.54 23.40 -6.21
CA LEU A 317 -7.28 22.39 -5.46
C LEU A 317 -8.52 22.95 -4.78
N VAL A 318 -9.63 22.24 -4.89
CA VAL A 318 -10.87 22.55 -4.14
C VAL A 318 -10.66 22.47 -2.64
N PHE A 319 -9.80 21.54 -2.16
CA PHE A 319 -9.48 21.36 -0.75
C PHE A 319 -8.00 21.68 -0.48
N SER A 320 -7.63 22.92 -0.77
CA SER A 320 -6.30 23.46 -0.49
C SER A 320 -6.16 24.01 0.93
N SER A 321 -4.93 24.29 1.34
CA SER A 321 -4.66 25.09 2.55
C SER A 321 -5.22 26.50 2.40
N VAL A 322 -5.81 27.03 3.45
CA VAL A 322 -6.43 28.38 3.47
C VAL A 322 -5.45 29.50 3.05
N LYS A 323 -4.15 29.32 3.30
CA LYS A 323 -3.09 30.29 3.00
C LYS A 323 -2.32 30.01 1.72
N GLY A 324 -2.85 29.19 0.80
CA GLY A 324 -2.17 28.87 -0.45
C GLY A 324 -2.78 27.71 -1.21
N THR A 325 -2.10 27.30 -2.30
CA THR A 325 -2.54 26.24 -3.21
C THR A 325 -2.16 24.83 -2.75
N ALA A 326 -1.37 24.71 -1.67
CA ALA A 326 -0.87 23.43 -1.18
C ALA A 326 -1.97 22.57 -0.57
N LYS A 327 -1.81 21.23 -0.67
CA LYS A 327 -2.67 20.26 0.01
C LYS A 327 -2.64 20.45 1.52
N LEU A 328 -3.78 20.31 2.16
CA LEU A 328 -3.85 20.24 3.61
C LEU A 328 -3.01 19.06 4.12
N SER A 329 -2.16 19.29 5.14
CA SER A 329 -1.25 18.26 5.65
C SER A 329 -2.00 17.08 6.28
N GLY A 330 -1.40 15.90 6.28
CA GLY A 330 -1.97 14.71 6.91
C GLY A 330 -2.24 14.92 8.40
N HIS A 331 -1.41 15.71 9.09
CA HIS A 331 -1.59 16.05 10.51
C HIS A 331 -2.85 16.89 10.72
N LYS A 332 -3.10 17.92 9.91
CA LYS A 332 -4.31 18.72 9.96
C LYS A 332 -5.57 17.87 9.73
N TRP A 333 -5.56 17.00 8.72
CA TRP A 333 -6.64 16.05 8.50
C TRP A 333 -6.91 15.15 9.72
N ALA A 334 -5.86 14.69 10.40
CA ALA A 334 -5.99 13.86 11.60
C ALA A 334 -6.56 14.65 12.77
N ASN A 335 -6.11 15.89 12.99
CA ASN A 335 -6.59 16.74 14.06
C ASN A 335 -8.08 17.07 13.90
N HIS A 336 -8.50 17.45 12.68
CA HIS A 336 -9.92 17.68 12.42
C HIS A 336 -10.75 16.42 12.61
N TRP A 337 -10.27 15.25 12.18
CA TRP A 337 -10.97 13.99 12.40
C TRP A 337 -11.19 13.70 13.88
N ASN A 338 -10.13 13.82 14.68
CA ASN A 338 -10.21 13.64 16.13
C ASN A 338 -11.25 14.58 16.74
N ALA A 339 -11.16 15.88 16.42
CA ALA A 339 -12.10 16.89 16.93
C ALA A 339 -13.57 16.62 16.52
N LEU A 340 -13.80 16.11 15.31
CA LEU A 340 -15.15 15.75 14.86
C LEU A 340 -15.68 14.52 15.61
N MET A 341 -14.85 13.47 15.80
CA MET A 341 -15.27 12.28 16.54
C MET A 341 -15.56 12.58 18.01
N ASP A 342 -14.66 13.31 18.66
CA ASP A 342 -14.84 13.75 20.05
C ASP A 342 -16.11 14.62 20.19
N GLY A 343 -16.36 15.52 19.23
CA GLY A 343 -17.50 16.43 19.24
C GLY A 343 -18.87 15.75 19.09
N ILE A 344 -18.90 14.53 18.54
CA ILE A 344 -20.13 13.71 18.45
C ILE A 344 -20.19 12.60 19.51
N GLY A 345 -19.22 12.57 20.43
CA GLY A 345 -19.17 11.64 21.54
C GLY A 345 -18.70 10.23 21.20
N ILE A 346 -17.97 10.04 20.08
CA ILE A 346 -17.36 8.74 19.71
C ILE A 346 -15.91 8.72 20.21
N SER A 347 -15.62 7.87 21.19
CA SER A 347 -14.29 7.77 21.79
C SER A 347 -13.24 7.30 20.79
N ARG A 348 -11.95 7.65 21.07
CA ARG A 348 -10.84 7.20 20.21
C ARG A 348 -10.73 5.69 20.13
N LYS A 349 -10.99 4.96 21.21
CA LYS A 349 -11.01 3.51 21.23
C LYS A 349 -12.08 2.99 20.28
N GLU A 350 -13.30 3.49 20.38
CA GLU A 350 -14.42 3.09 19.55
C GLU A 350 -14.15 3.33 18.06
N TRP A 351 -13.85 4.57 17.64
CA TRP A 351 -13.72 4.87 16.23
C TRP A 351 -12.46 4.29 15.59
N LYS A 352 -11.34 4.14 16.35
CA LYS A 352 -10.06 3.68 15.79
C LYS A 352 -9.85 2.17 15.89
N GLU A 353 -10.17 1.58 17.05
CA GLU A 353 -9.83 0.19 17.35
C GLU A 353 -10.99 -0.75 17.07
N GLU A 354 -12.20 -0.39 17.49
CA GLU A 354 -13.37 -1.24 17.38
C GLU A 354 -14.04 -1.14 15.99
N ARG A 355 -14.26 0.09 15.50
CA ARG A 355 -15.03 0.35 14.27
C ARG A 355 -14.18 0.71 13.04
N ASN A 356 -12.95 1.15 13.24
CA ASN A 356 -12.08 1.63 12.15
C ASN A 356 -12.75 2.73 11.29
N LEU A 357 -13.38 3.72 11.95
CA LEU A 357 -13.96 4.89 11.29
C LEU A 357 -12.86 5.82 10.79
N THR A 358 -12.97 6.25 9.56
CA THR A 358 -12.00 7.13 8.89
C THR A 358 -12.73 8.08 7.94
N TRP A 359 -12.02 9.03 7.34
CA TRP A 359 -12.55 9.86 6.25
C TRP A 359 -13.22 9.04 5.13
N TYR A 360 -12.79 7.80 4.93
CA TYR A 360 -13.39 6.88 3.97
C TYR A 360 -14.79 6.41 4.39
N SER A 361 -15.10 6.43 5.69
CA SER A 361 -16.40 6.06 6.22
C SER A 361 -17.53 7.00 5.77
N LEU A 362 -17.19 8.25 5.41
CA LEU A 362 -18.15 9.17 4.80
C LEU A 362 -18.64 8.66 3.43
N ARG A 363 -17.73 8.11 2.63
CA ARG A 363 -18.10 7.48 1.37
C ARG A 363 -18.98 6.23 1.61
N HIS A 364 -18.62 5.40 2.61
CA HIS A 364 -19.46 4.26 2.98
C HIS A 364 -20.86 4.71 3.35
N PHE A 365 -20.96 5.74 4.20
CA PHE A 365 -22.24 6.32 4.58
C PHE A 365 -23.04 6.81 3.36
N GLY A 366 -22.41 7.59 2.47
CA GLY A 366 -23.06 8.09 1.25
C GLY A 366 -23.58 6.98 0.33
N ILE A 367 -22.84 5.89 0.18
CA ILE A 367 -23.26 4.70 -0.59
C ILE A 367 -24.42 3.99 0.13
N THR A 368 -24.28 3.72 1.45
CA THR A 368 -25.31 3.06 2.24
C THR A 368 -26.64 3.79 2.18
N MET A 369 -26.63 5.12 2.35
CA MET A 369 -27.87 5.91 2.31
C MET A 369 -28.57 5.85 0.95
N ARG A 370 -27.82 5.81 -0.16
CA ARG A 370 -28.42 5.65 -1.49
C ARG A 370 -29.04 4.27 -1.70
N ILE A 371 -28.37 3.23 -1.21
CA ILE A 371 -28.90 1.87 -1.27
C ILE A 371 -30.19 1.79 -0.42
N LEU A 372 -30.20 2.30 0.79
CA LEU A 372 -31.39 2.33 1.65
C LEU A 372 -32.52 3.18 1.07
N ALA A 373 -32.20 4.24 0.33
CA ALA A 373 -33.17 5.05 -0.41
C ALA A 373 -33.67 4.38 -1.70
N GLY A 374 -33.29 3.12 -2.01
CA GLY A 374 -33.75 2.40 -3.17
C GLY A 374 -33.08 2.77 -4.51
N VAL A 375 -31.98 3.53 -4.48
CA VAL A 375 -31.22 3.85 -5.69
C VAL A 375 -30.60 2.57 -6.25
N ASN A 376 -30.74 2.36 -7.56
CA ASN A 376 -30.24 1.19 -8.25
C ASN A 376 -28.73 0.99 -7.99
N VAL A 377 -28.31 -0.24 -7.64
CA VAL A 377 -26.92 -0.57 -7.31
C VAL A 377 -25.95 -0.28 -8.46
N LEU A 378 -26.41 -0.43 -9.72
CA LEU A 378 -25.61 -0.08 -10.90
C LEU A 378 -25.30 1.42 -10.93
N ASP A 379 -26.26 2.29 -10.61
CA ASP A 379 -26.07 3.73 -10.62
C ASP A 379 -25.20 4.17 -9.44
N VAL A 380 -25.37 3.56 -8.27
CA VAL A 380 -24.46 3.74 -7.13
C VAL A 380 -23.03 3.30 -7.48
N SER A 381 -22.88 2.19 -8.23
CA SER A 381 -21.57 1.69 -8.65
C SER A 381 -20.85 2.66 -9.60
N LYS A 382 -21.59 3.24 -10.55
CA LYS A 382 -21.10 4.27 -11.49
C LYS A 382 -20.69 5.54 -10.75
N LEU A 383 -21.57 6.06 -9.90
CA LEU A 383 -21.32 7.24 -9.07
C LEU A 383 -20.04 7.05 -8.22
N ALA A 384 -19.98 5.97 -7.47
CA ALA A 384 -18.86 5.68 -6.60
C ALA A 384 -17.59 5.21 -7.34
N GLY A 385 -17.69 4.78 -8.59
CA GLY A 385 -16.56 4.22 -9.35
C GLY A 385 -16.01 2.94 -8.70
N THR A 386 -16.91 2.00 -8.36
CA THR A 386 -16.58 0.70 -7.77
C THR A 386 -17.38 -0.40 -8.46
N SER A 387 -17.02 -1.68 -8.28
CA SER A 387 -17.80 -2.77 -8.85
C SER A 387 -19.08 -3.06 -8.07
N ILE A 388 -20.09 -3.59 -8.74
CA ILE A 388 -21.31 -4.08 -8.09
C ILE A 388 -20.97 -5.12 -7.04
N SER A 389 -20.12 -6.11 -7.35
CA SER A 389 -19.68 -7.15 -6.41
C SER A 389 -19.03 -6.55 -5.14
N HIS A 390 -18.32 -5.42 -5.25
CA HIS A 390 -17.76 -4.76 -4.08
C HIS A 390 -18.84 -4.10 -3.23
N ILE A 391 -19.86 -3.54 -3.85
CA ILE A 391 -21.03 -2.99 -3.14
C ILE A 391 -21.77 -4.12 -2.44
N GLU A 392 -22.12 -5.18 -3.14
CA GLU A 392 -22.80 -6.35 -2.59
C GLU A 392 -22.06 -6.91 -1.38
N ASN A 393 -20.78 -7.23 -1.51
CA ASN A 393 -19.97 -7.77 -0.41
C ASN A 393 -19.81 -6.83 0.79
N THR A 394 -19.86 -5.52 0.57
CA THR A 394 -19.65 -4.53 1.63
C THR A 394 -20.97 -4.20 2.34
N TYR A 395 -22.09 -4.22 1.63
CA TYR A 395 -23.38 -3.71 2.10
C TYR A 395 -24.46 -4.80 2.24
N LEU A 396 -24.09 -6.07 2.15
CA LEU A 396 -24.98 -7.24 2.32
C LEU A 396 -25.88 -7.14 3.56
N LYS A 397 -25.37 -6.62 4.66
CA LYS A 397 -26.12 -6.43 5.91
C LYS A 397 -27.38 -5.52 5.78
N TYR A 398 -27.42 -4.70 4.73
CA TYR A 398 -28.56 -3.80 4.47
C TYR A 398 -29.55 -4.40 3.47
N GLN A 399 -29.20 -5.51 2.83
CA GLN A 399 -30.09 -6.19 1.85
C GLN A 399 -31.34 -6.77 2.51
N GLU A 400 -31.23 -7.27 3.74
CA GLU A 400 -32.39 -7.81 4.47
C GLU A 400 -33.48 -6.74 4.71
N GLU A 401 -33.09 -5.51 5.08
CA GLU A 401 -34.02 -4.40 5.24
C GLU A 401 -34.63 -3.99 3.88
N GLN A 402 -33.84 -4.00 2.81
CA GLN A 402 -34.36 -3.76 1.46
C GLN A 402 -35.30 -4.88 1.00
N MET A 403 -34.95 -6.15 1.24
CA MET A 403 -35.81 -7.29 0.92
C MET A 403 -37.15 -7.20 1.65
N LYS A 404 -37.16 -6.82 2.93
CA LYS A 404 -38.39 -6.55 3.66
C LYS A 404 -39.21 -5.42 3.02
N THR A 405 -38.55 -4.28 2.71
CA THR A 405 -39.21 -3.16 2.05
C THR A 405 -39.77 -3.53 0.69
N GLN A 406 -39.03 -4.30 -0.11
CA GLN A 406 -39.48 -4.79 -1.41
C GLN A 406 -40.63 -5.78 -1.27
N ALA A 407 -40.58 -6.68 -0.29
CA ALA A 407 -41.64 -7.65 -0.02
C ALA A 407 -42.96 -6.98 0.45
N MET A 408 -42.84 -5.77 1.00
CA MET A 408 -44.03 -4.99 1.42
C MET A 408 -44.63 -4.17 0.29
N LYS A 409 -43.94 -4.01 -0.85
CA LYS A 409 -44.50 -3.33 -2.03
C LYS A 409 -45.55 -4.21 -2.68
N THR A 410 -46.79 -3.72 -2.73
CA THR A 410 -47.89 -4.39 -3.40
C THR A 410 -48.08 -3.80 -4.81
N PHE A 411 -48.49 -4.67 -5.71
CA PHE A 411 -48.91 -4.23 -7.05
C PHE A 411 -50.29 -4.79 -7.35
N THR A 412 -51.06 -4.06 -8.11
CA THR A 412 -52.38 -4.47 -8.62
C THR A 412 -52.31 -4.59 -10.13
N PHE A 413 -53.03 -5.59 -10.64
CA PHE A 413 -53.27 -5.70 -12.07
C PHE A 413 -54.53 -4.95 -12.42
N ASN A 414 -54.42 -4.01 -13.33
CA ASN A 414 -55.59 -3.31 -13.90
C ASN A 414 -56.31 -4.21 -14.92
N SER A 415 -57.57 -3.89 -15.22
CA SER A 415 -58.37 -4.64 -16.17
C SER A 415 -57.82 -4.63 -17.62
N ASP A 416 -56.95 -3.69 -17.95
CA ASP A 416 -56.23 -3.55 -19.20
C ASP A 416 -54.91 -4.34 -19.28
N GLY A 417 -54.55 -5.08 -18.20
CA GLY A 417 -53.29 -5.82 -18.09
C GLY A 417 -52.10 -5.01 -17.69
N THR A 418 -52.24 -3.71 -17.36
CA THR A 418 -51.14 -2.90 -16.79
C THR A 418 -50.96 -3.17 -15.31
N ILE A 419 -49.70 -2.99 -14.84
CA ILE A 419 -49.34 -3.19 -13.45
C ILE A 419 -49.19 -1.80 -12.79
N GLU A 420 -49.95 -1.57 -11.73
CA GLU A 420 -49.84 -0.37 -10.92
C GLU A 420 -49.13 -0.70 -9.57
N HIS A 421 -48.08 0.05 -9.27
CA HIS A 421 -47.35 -0.07 -8.00
C HIS A 421 -48.07 0.81 -6.96
N LYS A 422 -48.48 0.21 -5.85
CA LYS A 422 -48.87 0.98 -4.66
C LYS A 422 -47.62 1.18 -3.79
N GLU A 423 -47.29 2.49 -3.55
CA GLU A 423 -46.27 2.88 -2.61
C GLU A 423 -46.66 2.57 -1.14
#